data_34bcf958e92aea926b169fcf1afc6cfe
#
_entry.id   34bcf958e92aea926b169fcf1afc6cfe
#
_cell.length_a   1.000
_cell.length_b   1.000
_cell.length_c   1.000
_cell.angle_alpha   90.00
_cell.angle_beta   90.00
_cell.angle_gamma   90.00
#
_symmetry.space_group_name_H-M   'P 1'
#
loop_
_entity.id
_entity.type
_entity.pdbx_description
1 polymer ?
#
loop_
_entity_poly.entity_id
_entity_poly.type
_entity_poly.pdbx_seq_one_letter_code
_entity_poly.pdbx_strand_id
1 'polypeptide(L)'
;DYEEYIDAKKNIFKYQNENDIVVLNYDNEITRACAKEAKGKVIFFSDKEKLDNGYIIDEDIIKICTDKIRKHLLNVNDVILRGKHNYENIATALAATSTLVDIDKAIEVIKNFKPVAHRLEFVRELNGVKWYNDSASSSPTRTLAGINAFKEPIVLIAGGYDKNLDYKPIAKPILEKVSTLILMGQTSGKIFDCVKEEMENVIK
;
A
#
# COMPACT_ATOMS: atom_id res chain seq x y z
N ASP A 1 -19.43 -8.27 12.65
CA ASP A 1 -18.55 -7.44 13.46
C ASP A 1 -17.09 -7.51 12.97
N TYR A 2 -16.15 -6.92 13.71
CA TYR A 2 -14.74 -6.89 13.28
C TYR A 2 -14.06 -8.26 13.46
N GLU A 3 -14.42 -9.03 14.46
CA GLU A 3 -13.87 -10.37 14.69
C GLU A 3 -14.34 -11.33 13.59
N GLU A 4 -15.61 -11.26 13.21
CA GLU A 4 -16.16 -12.03 12.09
C GLU A 4 -15.45 -11.70 10.77
N TYR A 5 -15.12 -10.42 10.55
CA TYR A 5 -14.32 -10.01 9.39
C TYR A 5 -12.92 -10.64 9.42
N ILE A 6 -12.24 -10.66 10.58
CA ILE A 6 -10.93 -11.29 10.74
C ILE A 6 -11.04 -12.79 10.43
N ASP A 7 -12.02 -13.47 11.00
CA ASP A 7 -12.22 -14.91 10.81
C ASP A 7 -12.53 -15.24 9.35
N ALA A 8 -13.32 -14.41 8.68
CA ALA A 8 -13.54 -14.55 7.24
C ALA A 8 -12.24 -14.42 6.42
N LYS A 9 -11.31 -13.55 6.82
CA LYS A 9 -10.00 -13.40 6.18
C LYS A 9 -9.08 -14.59 6.43
N LYS A 10 -9.16 -15.24 7.59
CA LYS A 10 -8.40 -16.45 7.90
C LYS A 10 -8.72 -17.64 6.99
N ASN A 11 -9.84 -17.62 6.28
CA ASN A 11 -10.18 -18.66 5.29
C ASN A 11 -9.10 -18.82 4.22
N ILE A 12 -8.26 -17.79 3.95
CA ILE A 12 -7.18 -17.86 2.96
C ILE A 12 -6.14 -18.96 3.29
N PHE A 13 -5.94 -19.26 4.58
CA PHE A 13 -4.98 -20.28 5.02
C PHE A 13 -5.60 -21.42 5.84
N LYS A 14 -6.88 -21.33 6.21
CA LYS A 14 -7.56 -22.30 7.07
C LYS A 14 -7.50 -23.76 6.54
N TYR A 15 -7.52 -23.91 5.23
CA TYR A 15 -7.52 -25.22 4.54
C TYR A 15 -6.14 -25.60 4.01
N GLN A 16 -5.10 -24.84 4.32
CA GLN A 16 -3.73 -25.18 3.95
C GLN A 16 -3.21 -26.38 4.73
N ASN A 17 -2.22 -27.05 4.16
CA ASN A 17 -1.43 -28.10 4.77
C ASN A 17 0.06 -27.65 4.87
N GLU A 18 0.91 -28.51 5.37
CA GLU A 18 2.34 -28.24 5.62
C GLU A 18 3.18 -27.92 4.36
N ASN A 19 2.69 -28.28 3.18
CA ASN A 19 3.37 -28.01 1.90
C ASN A 19 2.98 -26.65 1.31
N ASP A 20 1.97 -26.00 1.86
CA ASP A 20 1.49 -24.72 1.38
C ASP A 20 2.30 -23.56 1.97
N ILE A 21 2.17 -22.39 1.36
CA ILE A 21 2.80 -21.16 1.82
C ILE A 21 1.71 -20.15 2.18
N VAL A 22 1.86 -19.50 3.33
CA VAL A 22 1.09 -18.31 3.68
C VAL A 22 2.03 -17.12 3.85
N VAL A 23 1.70 -16.01 3.19
CA VAL A 23 2.45 -14.76 3.29
C VAL A 23 1.69 -13.79 4.18
N LEU A 24 2.33 -13.30 5.23
CA LEU A 24 1.71 -12.45 6.24
C LEU A 24 2.50 -11.16 6.43
N ASN A 25 1.78 -10.06 6.64
CA ASN A 25 2.37 -8.79 7.04
C ASN A 25 2.80 -8.85 8.51
N TYR A 26 4.08 -8.69 8.78
CA TYR A 26 4.63 -8.71 10.14
C TYR A 26 4.29 -7.45 10.93
N ASP A 27 4.13 -6.31 10.26
CA ASP A 27 3.90 -5.00 10.86
C ASP A 27 2.47 -4.83 11.43
N ASN A 28 1.54 -5.69 11.00
CA ASN A 28 0.18 -5.72 11.49
C ASN A 28 0.03 -6.84 12.54
N GLU A 29 -0.37 -6.48 13.75
CA GLU A 29 -0.47 -7.42 14.88
C GLU A 29 -1.43 -8.57 14.63
N ILE A 30 -2.55 -8.31 13.95
CA ILE A 30 -3.57 -9.32 13.65
C ILE A 30 -3.01 -10.34 12.65
N THR A 31 -2.43 -9.88 11.55
CA THR A 31 -1.85 -10.79 10.54
C THR A 31 -0.64 -11.53 11.09
N ARG A 32 0.19 -10.88 11.91
CA ARG A 32 1.30 -11.53 12.60
C ARG A 32 0.82 -12.64 13.56
N ALA A 33 -0.28 -12.39 14.29
CA ALA A 33 -0.85 -13.39 15.18
C ALA A 33 -1.41 -14.61 14.43
N CYS A 34 -1.90 -14.44 13.20
CA CYS A 34 -2.39 -15.53 12.35
C CYS A 34 -1.32 -16.60 12.05
N ALA A 35 -0.03 -16.26 12.17
CA ALA A 35 1.05 -17.22 11.99
C ALA A 35 0.98 -18.42 12.93
N LYS A 36 0.39 -18.25 14.13
CA LYS A 36 0.22 -19.32 15.13
C LYS A 36 -0.84 -20.36 14.71
N GLU A 37 -1.74 -19.97 13.83
CA GLU A 37 -2.85 -20.80 13.36
C GLU A 37 -2.57 -21.43 11.99
N ALA A 38 -1.57 -20.90 11.27
CA ALA A 38 -1.21 -21.38 9.94
C ALA A 38 -0.55 -22.77 10.02
N LYS A 39 -1.00 -23.69 9.19
CA LYS A 39 -0.41 -25.04 9.03
C LYS A 39 0.73 -25.05 8.01
N GLY A 40 0.61 -24.19 7.01
CA GLY A 40 1.60 -24.03 5.96
C GLY A 40 2.85 -23.27 6.43
N LYS A 41 3.86 -23.22 5.58
CA LYS A 41 5.07 -22.45 5.82
C LYS A 41 4.73 -20.95 5.82
N VAL A 42 4.98 -20.28 6.94
CA VAL A 42 4.79 -18.83 7.06
C VAL A 42 6.00 -18.10 6.48
N ILE A 43 5.74 -17.16 5.56
CA ILE A 43 6.72 -16.19 5.08
C ILE A 43 6.20 -14.80 5.47
N PHE A 44 7.00 -14.07 6.22
CA PHE A 44 6.68 -12.70 6.57
C PHE A 44 7.27 -11.70 5.57
N PHE A 45 6.56 -10.57 5.41
CA PHE A 45 7.16 -9.36 4.90
C PHE A 45 6.98 -8.22 5.90
N SER A 46 7.89 -7.26 5.88
CA SER A 46 7.85 -6.07 6.74
C SER A 46 8.47 -4.87 6.03
N ASP A 47 7.96 -3.72 6.36
CA ASP A 47 8.38 -2.41 5.94
C ASP A 47 8.92 -1.57 7.13
N LYS A 48 8.68 -2.04 8.36
CA LYS A 48 9.10 -1.35 9.60
C LYS A 48 10.16 -2.13 10.37
N GLU A 49 10.07 -3.46 10.35
CA GLU A 49 10.87 -4.32 11.20
C GLU A 49 11.94 -5.07 10.40
N LYS A 50 13.06 -5.32 11.06
CA LYS A 50 14.13 -6.15 10.51
C LYS A 50 13.82 -7.61 10.79
N LEU A 51 13.56 -8.38 9.75
CA LEU A 51 13.31 -9.81 9.85
C LEU A 51 14.62 -10.61 9.69
N ASP A 52 14.73 -11.73 10.40
CA ASP A 52 15.80 -12.72 10.18
C ASP A 52 15.51 -13.59 8.95
N ASN A 53 14.23 -13.89 8.70
CA ASN A 53 13.75 -14.63 7.54
C ASN A 53 12.50 -13.96 6.96
N GLY A 54 12.43 -13.82 5.63
CA GLY A 54 11.30 -13.20 4.94
C GLY A 54 11.72 -12.10 3.96
N TYR A 55 10.81 -11.18 3.70
CA TYR A 55 11.05 -10.06 2.79
C TYR A 55 10.96 -8.74 3.55
N ILE A 56 11.90 -7.83 3.33
CA ILE A 56 11.90 -6.51 3.95
C ILE A 56 11.95 -5.42 2.87
N ILE A 57 11.23 -4.33 3.13
CA ILE A 57 11.34 -3.09 2.40
C ILE A 57 12.19 -2.15 3.27
N ASP A 58 13.41 -1.89 2.85
CA ASP A 58 14.39 -1.09 3.59
C ASP A 58 14.71 0.13 2.74
N GLU A 59 14.14 1.28 3.11
CA GLU A 59 14.15 2.50 2.31
C GLU A 59 13.57 2.25 0.90
N ASP A 60 14.41 2.35 -0.12
CA ASP A 60 14.04 2.15 -1.52
C ASP A 60 14.45 0.76 -2.06
N ILE A 61 14.68 -0.22 -1.18
CA ILE A 61 15.18 -1.54 -1.57
C ILE A 61 14.32 -2.66 -1.00
N ILE A 62 13.87 -3.57 -1.86
CA ILE A 62 13.28 -4.83 -1.44
C ILE A 62 14.39 -5.88 -1.32
N LYS A 63 14.49 -6.48 -0.15
CA LYS A 63 15.50 -7.49 0.20
C LYS A 63 14.81 -8.79 0.62
N ILE A 64 15.44 -9.93 0.30
CA ILE A 64 15.12 -11.20 0.94
C ILE A 64 16.10 -11.44 2.10
N CYS A 65 15.59 -11.93 3.21
CA CYS A 65 16.36 -12.30 4.38
C CYS A 65 16.28 -13.82 4.58
N THR A 66 17.44 -14.45 4.75
CA THR A 66 17.55 -15.88 5.06
C THR A 66 18.66 -16.04 6.09
N ASP A 67 18.31 -16.54 7.27
CA ASP A 67 19.24 -16.74 8.39
C ASP A 67 20.10 -15.50 8.68
N LYS A 68 19.46 -14.34 8.74
CA LYS A 68 20.09 -13.01 8.94
C LYS A 68 20.90 -12.48 7.76
N ILE A 69 21.09 -13.26 6.70
CA ILE A 69 21.71 -12.79 5.45
C ILE A 69 20.65 -12.01 4.67
N ARG A 70 20.99 -10.79 4.26
CA ARG A 70 20.13 -9.90 3.48
C ARG A 70 20.64 -9.79 2.06
N LYS A 71 19.89 -10.32 1.11
CA LYS A 71 20.18 -10.18 -0.32
C LYS A 71 19.29 -9.08 -0.91
N HIS A 72 19.91 -8.09 -1.56
CA HIS A 72 19.21 -7.09 -2.36
C HIS A 72 18.55 -7.78 -3.56
N LEU A 73 17.27 -7.51 -3.77
CA LEU A 73 16.52 -8.03 -4.90
C LEU A 73 16.18 -6.94 -5.91
N LEU A 74 15.62 -5.82 -5.45
CA LEU A 74 15.02 -4.82 -6.32
C LEU A 74 15.09 -3.43 -5.68
N ASN A 75 15.46 -2.42 -6.48
CA ASN A 75 15.26 -1.02 -6.09
C ASN A 75 13.85 -0.58 -6.53
N VAL A 76 13.09 0.02 -5.63
CA VAL A 76 11.72 0.45 -5.92
C VAL A 76 11.64 1.59 -6.93
N ASN A 77 12.75 2.32 -7.16
CA ASN A 77 12.84 3.33 -8.20
C ASN A 77 12.93 2.73 -9.62
N ASP A 78 13.22 1.42 -9.73
CA ASP A 78 13.26 0.70 -11.01
C ASP A 78 11.88 0.18 -11.44
N VAL A 79 10.82 0.36 -10.63
CA VAL A 79 9.49 -0.12 -10.95
C VAL A 79 8.55 1.01 -11.36
N ILE A 80 7.58 0.67 -12.22
CA ILE A 80 6.55 1.62 -12.68
C ILE A 80 5.55 1.92 -11.57
N LEU A 81 5.28 0.93 -10.71
CA LEU A 81 4.33 1.05 -9.62
C LEU A 81 4.82 2.04 -8.56
N ARG A 82 3.98 3.01 -8.19
CA ARG A 82 4.30 4.02 -7.19
C ARG A 82 3.64 3.71 -5.85
N GLY A 83 4.30 4.11 -4.78
CA GLY A 83 3.77 4.11 -3.43
C GLY A 83 4.11 2.85 -2.63
N LYS A 84 4.30 3.06 -1.33
CA LYS A 84 4.74 2.07 -0.36
C LYS A 84 3.87 0.80 -0.35
N HIS A 85 2.55 0.97 -0.45
CA HIS A 85 1.62 -0.15 -0.53
C HIS A 85 1.87 -1.06 -1.74
N ASN A 86 2.38 -0.52 -2.86
CA ASN A 86 2.76 -1.35 -4.00
C ASN A 86 4.07 -2.08 -3.76
N TYR A 87 5.00 -1.53 -3.00
CA TYR A 87 6.22 -2.21 -2.61
C TYR A 87 5.93 -3.39 -1.67
N GLU A 88 4.97 -3.23 -0.75
CA GLU A 88 4.43 -4.33 0.07
C GLU A 88 3.78 -5.42 -0.82
N ASN A 89 2.99 -5.02 -1.82
CA ASN A 89 2.39 -5.95 -2.78
C ASN A 89 3.46 -6.72 -3.57
N ILE A 90 4.55 -6.05 -3.99
CA ILE A 90 5.68 -6.68 -4.69
C ILE A 90 6.38 -7.69 -3.76
N ALA A 91 6.69 -7.30 -2.52
CA ALA A 91 7.29 -8.20 -1.54
C ALA A 91 6.40 -9.42 -1.28
N THR A 92 5.09 -9.21 -1.17
CA THR A 92 4.09 -10.28 -1.01
C THR A 92 4.06 -11.21 -2.22
N ALA A 93 4.08 -10.68 -3.44
CA ALA A 93 4.08 -11.47 -4.66
C ALA A 93 5.36 -12.30 -4.80
N LEU A 94 6.53 -11.71 -4.53
CA LEU A 94 7.81 -12.41 -4.52
C LEU A 94 7.82 -13.54 -3.49
N ALA A 95 7.28 -13.29 -2.28
CA ALA A 95 7.18 -14.30 -1.24
C ALA A 95 6.25 -15.45 -1.65
N ALA A 96 5.06 -15.14 -2.18
CA ALA A 96 4.05 -16.11 -2.57
C ALA A 96 4.50 -17.00 -3.74
N THR A 97 5.35 -16.48 -4.62
CA THR A 97 5.83 -17.22 -5.81
C THR A 97 7.25 -17.78 -5.65
N SER A 98 7.86 -17.62 -4.49
CA SER A 98 9.28 -17.92 -4.25
C SER A 98 9.72 -19.35 -4.55
N THR A 99 8.81 -20.31 -4.51
CA THR A 99 9.06 -21.73 -4.83
C THR A 99 8.60 -22.12 -6.24
N LEU A 100 7.92 -21.23 -6.96
CA LEU A 100 7.26 -21.52 -8.22
C LEU A 100 8.01 -20.92 -9.42
N VAL A 101 8.72 -19.82 -9.22
CA VAL A 101 9.37 -19.07 -10.30
C VAL A 101 10.81 -18.71 -9.95
N ASP A 102 11.61 -18.54 -10.99
CA ASP A 102 12.95 -17.96 -10.89
C ASP A 102 12.85 -16.50 -10.46
N ILE A 103 13.64 -16.11 -9.44
CA ILE A 103 13.57 -14.79 -8.83
C ILE A 103 13.95 -13.67 -9.80
N ASP A 104 14.93 -13.91 -10.67
CA ASP A 104 15.43 -12.88 -11.59
C ASP A 104 14.40 -12.61 -12.69
N LYS A 105 13.69 -13.66 -13.16
CA LYS A 105 12.56 -13.52 -14.08
C LYS A 105 11.37 -12.80 -13.42
N ALA A 106 11.08 -13.10 -12.17
CA ALA A 106 10.04 -12.40 -11.43
C ALA A 106 10.34 -10.90 -11.32
N ILE A 107 11.60 -10.54 -11.03
CA ILE A 107 12.05 -9.15 -10.94
C ILE A 107 11.91 -8.43 -12.29
N GLU A 108 12.25 -9.08 -13.39
CA GLU A 108 12.09 -8.53 -14.73
C GLU A 108 10.61 -8.20 -15.05
N VAL A 109 9.70 -9.12 -14.72
CA VAL A 109 8.26 -8.89 -14.85
C VAL A 109 7.79 -7.73 -13.99
N ILE A 110 8.22 -7.66 -12.72
CA ILE A 110 7.85 -6.61 -11.78
C ILE A 110 8.28 -5.23 -12.27
N LYS A 111 9.50 -5.08 -12.81
CA LYS A 111 10.01 -3.82 -13.34
C LYS A 111 9.13 -3.25 -14.46
N ASN A 112 8.53 -4.13 -15.25
CA ASN A 112 7.70 -3.78 -16.39
C ASN A 112 6.19 -3.84 -16.11
N PHE A 113 5.80 -4.18 -14.88
CA PHE A 113 4.40 -4.33 -14.52
C PHE A 113 3.70 -2.96 -14.46
N LYS A 114 2.65 -2.81 -15.27
CA LYS A 114 1.86 -1.56 -15.32
C LYS A 114 0.81 -1.53 -14.22
N PRO A 115 0.50 -0.34 -13.69
CA PRO A 115 -0.60 -0.19 -12.74
C PRO A 115 -1.92 -0.72 -13.30
N VAL A 116 -2.76 -1.26 -12.41
CA VAL A 116 -4.13 -1.59 -12.74
C VAL A 116 -4.91 -0.30 -13.02
N ALA A 117 -5.81 -0.32 -13.99
CA ALA A 117 -6.64 0.83 -14.34
C ALA A 117 -7.29 1.44 -13.08
N HIS A 118 -7.33 2.76 -13.02
CA HIS A 118 -7.89 3.56 -11.91
C HIS A 118 -7.16 3.45 -10.56
N ARG A 119 -5.93 2.88 -10.52
CA ARG A 119 -5.09 2.82 -9.31
C ARG A 119 -3.75 3.48 -9.57
N LEU A 120 -3.62 4.74 -9.21
CA LEU A 120 -2.44 5.59 -9.52
C LEU A 120 -1.99 5.41 -10.97
N GLU A 121 -2.97 5.23 -11.85
CA GLU A 121 -2.78 5.03 -13.28
C GLU A 121 -2.25 6.31 -13.91
N PHE A 122 -1.07 6.26 -14.50
CA PHE A 122 -0.57 7.37 -15.29
C PHE A 122 -1.42 7.55 -16.56
N VAL A 123 -2.07 8.69 -16.69
CA VAL A 123 -2.95 8.98 -17.82
C VAL A 123 -2.17 9.68 -18.95
N ARG A 124 -1.50 10.78 -18.60
CA ARG A 124 -0.73 11.58 -19.56
C ARG A 124 0.15 12.62 -18.86
N GLU A 125 1.04 13.21 -19.62
CA GLU A 125 1.72 14.46 -19.28
C GLU A 125 1.27 15.58 -20.22
N LEU A 126 0.92 16.73 -19.65
CA LEU A 126 0.53 17.92 -20.40
C LEU A 126 1.22 19.14 -19.80
N ASN A 127 2.00 19.86 -20.60
CA ASN A 127 2.74 21.04 -20.17
C ASN A 127 3.61 20.82 -18.91
N GLY A 128 4.27 19.65 -18.82
CA GLY A 128 5.10 19.28 -17.68
C GLY A 128 4.32 18.80 -16.45
N VAL A 129 2.98 18.79 -16.50
CA VAL A 129 2.12 18.27 -15.41
C VAL A 129 1.71 16.84 -15.73
N LYS A 130 2.03 15.92 -14.80
CA LYS A 130 1.65 14.51 -14.87
C LYS A 130 0.28 14.28 -14.26
N TRP A 131 -0.59 13.63 -15.01
CA TRP A 131 -1.97 13.32 -14.60
C TRP A 131 -2.09 11.85 -14.24
N TYR A 132 -2.66 11.60 -13.07
CA TYR A 132 -2.88 10.26 -12.55
C TYR A 132 -4.36 10.05 -12.22
N ASN A 133 -4.88 8.88 -12.56
CA ASN A 133 -6.21 8.44 -12.19
C ASN A 133 -6.12 7.45 -11.03
N ASP A 134 -6.67 7.84 -9.88
CA ASP A 134 -6.76 7.00 -8.68
C ASP A 134 -8.21 6.85 -8.20
N SER A 135 -9.18 6.87 -9.11
CA SER A 135 -10.60 6.82 -8.78
C SER A 135 -11.04 5.53 -8.09
N ALA A 136 -10.23 4.48 -8.11
CA ALA A 136 -10.44 3.27 -7.30
C ALA A 136 -10.15 3.48 -5.81
N SER A 137 -9.54 4.60 -5.41
CA SER A 137 -9.29 4.98 -4.01
C SER A 137 -10.56 5.53 -3.36
N SER A 138 -11.48 4.64 -3.04
CA SER A 138 -12.82 4.97 -2.53
C SER A 138 -12.91 5.04 -1.00
N SER A 139 -11.78 5.19 -0.30
CA SER A 139 -11.72 5.35 1.16
C SER A 139 -10.59 6.29 1.56
N PRO A 140 -10.70 6.99 2.71
CA PRO A 140 -9.65 7.88 3.22
C PRO A 140 -8.29 7.22 3.33
N THR A 141 -8.22 5.98 3.79
CA THR A 141 -6.95 5.22 3.91
C THR A 141 -6.26 5.03 2.55
N ARG A 142 -7.04 4.75 1.50
CA ARG A 142 -6.49 4.61 0.14
C ARG A 142 -6.08 5.96 -0.44
N THR A 143 -6.89 7.00 -0.22
CA THR A 143 -6.53 8.37 -0.62
C THR A 143 -5.22 8.80 0.05
N LEU A 144 -5.05 8.51 1.33
CA LEU A 144 -3.81 8.74 2.06
C LEU A 144 -2.61 8.04 1.40
N ALA A 145 -2.77 6.77 1.04
CA ALA A 145 -1.73 6.02 0.33
C ALA A 145 -1.39 6.65 -1.02
N GLY A 146 -2.40 7.13 -1.76
CA GLY A 146 -2.24 7.87 -3.02
C GLY A 146 -1.46 9.17 -2.84
N ILE A 147 -1.86 10.03 -1.87
CA ILE A 147 -1.15 11.26 -1.54
C ILE A 147 0.32 10.99 -1.20
N ASN A 148 0.57 9.94 -0.40
CA ASN A 148 1.92 9.58 0.04
C ASN A 148 2.78 8.90 -1.05
N ALA A 149 2.20 8.51 -2.17
CA ALA A 149 2.94 7.93 -3.29
C ALA A 149 3.76 8.97 -4.09
N PHE A 150 3.55 10.26 -3.83
CA PHE A 150 4.24 11.36 -4.49
C PHE A 150 5.19 12.06 -3.52
N LYS A 151 6.38 12.37 -3.99
CA LYS A 151 7.36 13.23 -3.29
C LYS A 151 7.15 14.71 -3.66
N GLU A 152 6.59 14.94 -4.83
CA GLU A 152 6.30 16.27 -5.39
C GLU A 152 4.97 16.82 -4.83
N PRO A 153 4.80 18.15 -4.77
CA PRO A 153 3.50 18.77 -4.50
C PRO A 153 2.47 18.35 -5.53
N ILE A 154 1.24 18.08 -5.09
CA ILE A 154 0.17 17.61 -5.97
C ILE A 154 -1.02 18.56 -5.99
N VAL A 155 -1.72 18.59 -7.11
CA VAL A 155 -3.10 19.09 -7.20
C VAL A 155 -4.02 17.90 -7.00
N LEU A 156 -4.83 17.91 -5.94
CA LEU A 156 -5.73 16.82 -5.61
C LEU A 156 -7.16 17.16 -6.02
N ILE A 157 -7.74 16.33 -6.88
CA ILE A 157 -9.18 16.35 -7.19
C ILE A 157 -9.82 15.22 -6.38
N ALA A 158 -10.65 15.54 -5.40
CA ALA A 158 -11.22 14.55 -4.49
C ALA A 158 -12.72 14.77 -4.26
N GLY A 159 -13.38 13.68 -3.87
CA GLY A 159 -14.80 13.67 -3.55
C GLY A 159 -15.55 12.57 -4.26
N GLY A 160 -16.88 12.63 -4.21
CA GLY A 160 -17.75 11.62 -4.81
C GLY A 160 -18.95 11.30 -3.93
N TYR A 161 -19.43 10.04 -4.05
CA TYR A 161 -20.55 9.52 -3.27
C TYR A 161 -20.17 9.33 -1.80
N ASP A 162 -21.05 9.73 -0.89
CA ASP A 162 -20.81 9.60 0.55
C ASP A 162 -21.12 8.19 1.05
N LYS A 163 -20.05 7.52 1.49
CA LYS A 163 -20.11 6.19 2.13
C LYS A 163 -20.13 6.28 3.67
N ASN A 164 -20.39 7.47 4.21
CA ASN A 164 -20.37 7.77 5.64
C ASN A 164 -19.03 7.41 6.32
N LEU A 165 -17.94 7.77 5.67
CA LEU A 165 -16.57 7.52 6.17
C LEU A 165 -16.03 8.74 6.93
N ASP A 166 -15.08 8.49 7.82
CA ASP A 166 -14.32 9.54 8.51
C ASP A 166 -13.18 10.04 7.62
N TYR A 167 -13.18 11.35 7.30
CA TYR A 167 -12.17 11.99 6.46
C TYR A 167 -11.05 12.69 7.26
N LYS A 168 -11.11 12.73 8.58
CA LYS A 168 -10.08 13.34 9.44
C LYS A 168 -8.65 12.81 9.15
N PRO A 169 -8.44 11.50 8.90
CA PRO A 169 -7.09 10.97 8.66
C PRO A 169 -6.37 11.55 7.44
N ILE A 170 -7.10 12.13 6.46
CA ILE A 170 -6.46 12.72 5.27
C ILE A 170 -6.23 14.23 5.40
N ALA A 171 -6.78 14.89 6.40
CA ALA A 171 -6.72 16.34 6.53
C ALA A 171 -5.28 16.86 6.65
N LYS A 172 -4.51 16.34 7.58
CA LYS A 172 -3.11 16.73 7.77
C LYS A 172 -2.23 16.43 6.54
N PRO A 173 -2.26 15.24 5.92
CA PRO A 173 -1.54 14.98 4.68
C PRO A 173 -1.91 15.89 3.52
N ILE A 174 -3.18 16.31 3.43
CA ILE A 174 -3.61 17.29 2.44
C ILE A 174 -2.91 18.61 2.68
N LEU A 175 -2.89 19.12 3.91
CA LEU A 175 -2.22 20.38 4.24
C LEU A 175 -0.71 20.34 3.97
N GLU A 176 -0.07 19.20 4.17
CA GLU A 176 1.38 19.04 4.01
C GLU A 176 1.83 18.91 2.54
N LYS A 177 1.02 18.27 1.68
CA LYS A 177 1.47 17.85 0.33
C LYS A 177 0.64 18.38 -0.82
N VAL A 178 -0.59 18.83 -0.56
CA VAL A 178 -1.50 19.27 -1.62
C VAL A 178 -1.40 20.77 -1.80
N SER A 179 -0.90 21.21 -2.94
CA SER A 179 -0.81 22.63 -3.28
C SER A 179 -2.17 23.25 -3.64
N THR A 180 -3.06 22.43 -4.21
CA THR A 180 -4.42 22.86 -4.57
C THR A 180 -5.38 21.70 -4.38
N LEU A 181 -6.45 21.93 -3.62
CA LEU A 181 -7.51 20.95 -3.38
C LEU A 181 -8.77 21.34 -4.14
N ILE A 182 -9.20 20.49 -5.04
CA ILE A 182 -10.43 20.64 -5.82
C ILE A 182 -11.43 19.59 -5.32
N LEU A 183 -12.55 20.04 -4.76
CA LEU A 183 -13.54 19.17 -4.16
C LEU A 183 -14.81 19.08 -5.01
N MET A 184 -15.36 17.87 -5.11
CA MET A 184 -16.58 17.62 -5.90
C MET A 184 -17.45 16.55 -5.25
N GLY A 185 -18.75 16.55 -5.64
CA GLY A 185 -19.71 15.54 -5.20
C GLY A 185 -20.15 15.71 -3.74
N GLN A 186 -20.83 14.69 -3.21
CA GLN A 186 -21.50 14.73 -1.91
C GLN A 186 -20.56 14.90 -0.72
N THR A 187 -19.31 14.41 -0.84
CA THR A 187 -18.33 14.43 0.24
C THR A 187 -17.51 15.71 0.29
N SER A 188 -17.70 16.64 -0.65
CA SER A 188 -16.90 17.88 -0.73
C SER A 188 -16.93 18.69 0.56
N GLY A 189 -18.11 18.91 1.14
CA GLY A 189 -18.26 19.64 2.41
C GLY A 189 -17.55 18.94 3.58
N LYS A 190 -17.75 17.62 3.72
CA LYS A 190 -17.12 16.84 4.79
C LYS A 190 -15.58 16.89 4.73
N ILE A 191 -15.03 16.76 3.53
CA ILE A 191 -13.56 16.84 3.34
C ILE A 191 -13.08 18.26 3.64
N PHE A 192 -13.77 19.27 3.15
CA PHE A 192 -13.45 20.67 3.40
C PHE A 192 -13.44 20.99 4.89
N ASP A 193 -14.47 20.59 5.63
CA ASP A 193 -14.61 20.86 7.06
C ASP A 193 -13.47 20.19 7.86
N CYS A 194 -13.10 18.95 7.53
CA CYS A 194 -11.97 18.26 8.17
C CYS A 194 -10.64 18.98 7.91
N VAL A 195 -10.39 19.44 6.67
CA VAL A 195 -9.15 20.15 6.32
C VAL A 195 -9.10 21.51 6.99
N LYS A 196 -10.23 22.23 7.04
CA LYS A 196 -10.34 23.53 7.72
C LYS A 196 -10.11 23.40 9.23
N GLU A 197 -10.71 22.42 9.90
CA GLU A 197 -10.50 22.14 11.32
C GLU A 197 -9.02 21.87 11.62
N GLU A 198 -8.36 21.05 10.81
CA GLU A 198 -6.93 20.75 10.97
C GLU A 198 -6.06 21.98 10.76
N MET A 199 -6.35 22.82 9.77
CA MET A 199 -5.65 24.08 9.53
C MET A 199 -5.75 25.03 10.72
N GLU A 200 -6.93 25.16 11.32
CA GLU A 200 -7.16 26.00 12.50
C GLU A 200 -6.40 25.49 13.75
N ASN A 201 -6.17 24.17 13.85
CA ASN A 201 -5.41 23.55 14.93
C ASN A 201 -3.89 23.78 14.78
N VAL A 202 -3.38 23.90 13.55
CA VAL A 202 -1.95 24.15 13.27
C VAL A 202 -1.57 25.62 13.50
N ILE A 203 -2.53 26.55 13.36
CA ILE A 203 -2.29 28.02 13.51
C ILE A 203 -2.35 28.47 14.98
N LYS A 204 -2.83 27.66 15.90
CA LYS A 204 -2.85 27.93 17.34
C LYS A 204 -1.52 27.59 17.99
#